data_e8e940598b1418ec5b7c7ea1983e0dc9
#
_entry.id   e8e940598b1418ec5b7c7ea1983e0dc9
#
_cell.length_a   1.000
_cell.length_b   1.000
_cell.length_c   1.000
_cell.angle_alpha   90.00
_cell.angle_beta   90.00
_cell.angle_gamma   90.00
#
_symmetry.space_group_name_H-M   'P 1'
#
loop_
_entity.id
_entity.type
_entity.pdbx_description
1 polymer ?
#
loop_
_entity_poly.entity_id
_entity_poly.type
_entity_poly.pdbx_seq_one_letter_code
_entity_poly.pdbx_strand_id
1 'polypeptide(L)'
;IVYEGKWKPVDDYGIIRLDNENFYLPALSKIHKRNKNAYVNERRFIHAPKREVAAQEYFMLLHELYGDNGIVAICFYLATLFRDIITDTTRSFPILNIYGKKGTGKTEFALSLINLFQRNPEVSNLDSTTYYAMGDKCAEVSNMLVHFDEYKNSLSKKHIDFLKGIYDNAGRSKRSADGERRESTNVDCGVVLTGQEMPTADIALFSRVIFLESQRSERTKEETDKYQTFMKLRNMCPTNITVCLMRYRDNFNAGWFNAWKRALGEIKSEVDYSTIGERFINNWAMMLATYYCLHSIAEELPFSEKEVHDICIEGLKYNIHCATARTR
;
A
#
# COMPACT_ATOMS: atom_id res chain seq x y z
N ILE A 1 10.53 -17.38 7.60
CA ILE A 1 11.03 -16.21 6.86
C ILE A 1 11.22 -16.56 5.39
N VAL A 2 11.22 -15.54 4.53
CA VAL A 2 11.62 -15.70 3.12
C VAL A 2 13.10 -15.38 3.02
N TYR A 3 13.87 -16.31 2.45
CA TYR A 3 15.29 -16.15 2.19
C TYR A 3 15.59 -16.71 0.79
N GLU A 4 16.23 -15.95 -0.06
CA GLU A 4 16.45 -16.27 -1.48
C GLU A 4 15.20 -16.79 -2.20
N GLY A 5 14.07 -16.10 -2.04
CA GLY A 5 12.80 -16.45 -2.65
C GLY A 5 12.11 -17.72 -2.09
N LYS A 6 12.69 -18.36 -1.06
CA LYS A 6 12.15 -19.60 -0.47
C LYS A 6 11.74 -19.39 0.99
N TRP A 7 10.63 -20.03 1.36
CA TRP A 7 10.21 -20.09 2.76
C TRP A 7 11.13 -20.99 3.56
N LYS A 8 11.68 -20.45 4.66
CA LYS A 8 12.48 -21.17 5.62
C LYS A 8 11.76 -21.17 6.98
N PRO A 9 11.52 -22.33 7.60
CA PRO A 9 10.93 -22.40 8.93
C PRO A 9 11.90 -21.84 9.97
N VAL A 10 11.36 -21.23 11.01
CA VAL A 10 12.08 -20.79 12.21
C VAL A 10 11.71 -21.79 13.32
N ASP A 11 12.67 -22.21 14.12
CA ASP A 11 12.39 -23.13 15.20
C ASP A 11 11.63 -22.49 16.37
N ASP A 12 11.23 -23.28 17.34
CA ASP A 12 10.47 -22.85 18.50
C ASP A 12 11.21 -21.84 19.40
N TYR A 13 12.52 -21.78 19.29
CA TYR A 13 13.37 -20.84 20.03
C TYR A 13 13.68 -19.56 19.25
N GLY A 14 13.16 -19.45 18.06
CA GLY A 14 13.39 -18.29 17.18
C GLY A 14 14.72 -18.37 16.44
N ILE A 15 15.31 -19.55 16.31
CA ILE A 15 16.58 -19.75 15.62
C ILE A 15 16.33 -20.26 14.21
N ILE A 16 17.04 -19.72 13.24
CA ILE A 16 17.08 -20.21 11.87
C ILE A 16 18.53 -20.23 11.38
N ARG A 17 18.89 -21.30 10.66
CA ARG A 17 20.19 -21.42 10.03
C ARG A 17 20.10 -21.06 8.55
N LEU A 18 20.90 -20.09 8.12
CA LEU A 18 21.02 -19.61 6.75
C LEU A 18 22.52 -19.52 6.42
N ASP A 19 22.92 -20.09 5.30
CA ASP A 19 24.30 -20.04 4.79
C ASP A 19 25.40 -20.35 5.83
N ASN A 20 25.15 -21.37 6.65
CA ASN A 20 26.02 -21.80 7.77
C ASN A 20 26.08 -20.84 8.96
N GLU A 21 25.29 -19.77 9.00
CA GLU A 21 25.14 -18.88 10.14
C GLU A 21 23.78 -19.10 10.84
N ASN A 22 23.75 -18.88 12.15
CA ASN A 22 22.54 -18.97 12.96
C ASN A 22 22.05 -17.53 13.23
N PHE A 23 20.80 -17.28 12.90
CA PHE A 23 20.10 -16.03 13.19
C PHE A 23 19.08 -16.25 14.29
N TYR A 24 19.01 -15.31 15.23
CA TYR A 24 18.03 -15.33 16.31
C TYR A 24 16.93 -14.28 16.06
N LEU A 25 15.69 -14.74 16.04
CA LEU A 25 14.48 -13.92 15.87
C LEU A 25 13.68 -13.92 17.18
N PRO A 26 13.99 -13.04 18.12
CA PRO A 26 13.44 -13.07 19.48
C PRO A 26 11.92 -12.94 19.51
N ALA A 27 11.32 -12.21 18.57
CA ALA A 27 9.87 -12.08 18.45
C ALA A 27 9.13 -13.41 18.25
N LEU A 28 9.79 -14.39 17.61
CA LEU A 28 9.25 -15.73 17.35
C LEU A 28 9.59 -16.73 18.46
N SER A 29 10.53 -16.39 19.36
CA SER A 29 11.02 -17.30 20.39
C SER A 29 9.99 -17.58 21.48
N LYS A 30 9.83 -18.86 21.85
CA LYS A 30 9.03 -19.30 23.01
C LYS A 30 9.54 -18.72 24.33
N ILE A 31 10.82 -18.37 24.43
CA ILE A 31 11.43 -17.76 25.63
C ILE A 31 10.70 -16.46 26.00
N HIS A 32 10.33 -15.66 24.99
CA HIS A 32 9.68 -14.37 25.20
C HIS A 32 8.15 -14.43 25.14
N LYS A 33 7.55 -15.60 24.98
CA LYS A 33 6.09 -15.78 24.84
C LYS A 33 5.28 -15.22 26.01
N ARG A 34 5.84 -15.26 27.22
CA ARG A 34 5.17 -14.76 28.44
C ARG A 34 5.27 -13.24 28.60
N ASN A 35 6.25 -12.61 27.96
CA ASN A 35 6.40 -11.15 28.00
C ASN A 35 5.60 -10.50 26.87
N LYS A 36 4.36 -10.08 27.20
CA LYS A 36 3.44 -9.48 26.23
C LYS A 36 3.94 -8.12 25.68
N ASN A 37 4.81 -7.44 26.42
CA ASN A 37 5.32 -6.11 26.06
C ASN A 37 6.64 -6.17 25.28
N ALA A 38 7.29 -7.33 25.19
CA ALA A 38 8.50 -7.49 24.40
C ALA A 38 8.16 -7.73 22.93
N TYR A 39 8.90 -7.09 22.04
CA TYR A 39 8.81 -7.28 20.59
C TYR A 39 7.40 -7.04 20.01
N VAL A 40 6.68 -6.05 20.54
CA VAL A 40 5.28 -5.77 20.15
C VAL A 40 5.20 -5.39 18.67
N ASN A 41 6.14 -4.59 18.19
CA ASN A 41 6.17 -4.15 16.80
C ASN A 41 6.47 -5.31 15.85
N GLU A 42 7.51 -6.08 16.13
CA GLU A 42 7.92 -7.22 15.31
C GLU A 42 6.84 -8.32 15.28
N ARG A 43 6.14 -8.52 16.40
CA ARG A 43 5.05 -9.51 16.50
C ARG A 43 3.82 -9.15 15.64
N ARG A 44 3.65 -7.91 15.24
CA ARG A 44 2.58 -7.52 14.32
C ARG A 44 2.73 -8.17 12.96
N PHE A 45 3.97 -8.43 12.54
CA PHE A 45 4.31 -8.99 11.23
C PHE A 45 4.46 -10.52 11.21
N ILE A 46 4.21 -11.19 12.33
CA ILE A 46 4.26 -12.65 12.36
C ILE A 46 3.05 -13.23 11.64
N HIS A 47 3.32 -13.94 10.54
CA HIS A 47 2.31 -14.72 9.84
C HIS A 47 1.91 -15.94 10.69
N ALA A 48 0.73 -15.88 11.28
CA ALA A 48 0.14 -17.01 11.98
C ALA A 48 -1.40 -16.86 11.98
N PRO A 49 -2.05 -16.97 10.82
CA PRO A 49 -3.51 -16.90 10.74
C PRO A 49 -4.10 -18.10 11.49
N LYS A 50 -5.20 -17.86 12.21
CA LYS A 50 -5.96 -18.94 12.84
C LYS A 50 -6.66 -19.81 11.79
N ARG A 51 -7.00 -19.22 10.66
CA ARG A 51 -7.63 -19.83 9.50
C ARG A 51 -7.18 -19.07 8.26
N GLU A 52 -6.93 -19.78 7.19
CA GLU A 52 -6.65 -19.16 5.90
C GLU A 52 -7.93 -18.54 5.32
N VAL A 53 -7.76 -17.38 4.72
CA VAL A 53 -8.80 -16.65 4.00
C VAL A 53 -8.49 -16.73 2.51
N ALA A 54 -9.46 -17.09 1.69
CA ALA A 54 -9.28 -17.11 0.25
C ALA A 54 -9.11 -15.68 -0.30
N ALA A 55 -8.08 -15.46 -1.12
CA ALA A 55 -7.79 -14.16 -1.69
C ALA A 55 -8.95 -13.64 -2.56
N GLN A 56 -9.50 -14.52 -3.41
CA GLN A 56 -10.65 -14.19 -4.26
C GLN A 56 -11.86 -13.70 -3.44
N GLU A 57 -12.23 -14.43 -2.37
CA GLU A 57 -13.33 -14.05 -1.50
C GLU A 57 -13.08 -12.67 -0.86
N TYR A 58 -11.88 -12.44 -0.37
CA TYR A 58 -11.51 -11.17 0.26
C TYR A 58 -11.56 -10.00 -0.73
N PHE A 59 -11.02 -10.17 -1.92
CA PHE A 59 -10.96 -9.13 -2.94
C PHE A 59 -12.33 -8.85 -3.56
N MET A 60 -13.15 -9.87 -3.78
CA MET A 60 -14.52 -9.69 -4.24
C MET A 60 -15.38 -8.91 -3.24
N LEU A 61 -15.32 -9.27 -1.95
CA LEU A 61 -16.03 -8.53 -0.90
C LEU A 61 -15.52 -7.09 -0.76
N LEU A 62 -14.23 -6.85 -0.93
CA LEU A 62 -13.67 -5.50 -0.92
C LEU A 62 -14.23 -4.65 -2.07
N HIS A 63 -14.35 -5.24 -3.27
CA HIS A 63 -14.98 -4.59 -4.42
C HIS A 63 -16.47 -4.35 -4.18
N GLU A 64 -17.23 -5.34 -3.71
CA GLU A 64 -18.65 -5.20 -3.41
C GLU A 64 -18.96 -4.09 -2.39
N LEU A 65 -18.06 -3.87 -1.43
CA LEU A 65 -18.22 -2.86 -0.38
C LEU A 65 -17.79 -1.45 -0.77
N TYR A 66 -16.76 -1.34 -1.63
CA TYR A 66 -16.13 -0.05 -1.96
C TYR A 66 -16.18 0.27 -3.46
N GLY A 67 -16.85 -0.58 -4.26
CA GLY A 67 -16.98 -0.41 -5.71
C GLY A 67 -15.61 -0.39 -6.40
N ASP A 68 -15.48 0.37 -7.46
CA ASP A 68 -14.25 0.52 -8.25
C ASP A 68 -13.06 0.98 -7.42
N ASN A 69 -13.31 1.78 -6.37
CA ASN A 69 -12.27 2.15 -5.41
C ASN A 69 -11.64 0.94 -4.73
N GLY A 70 -12.41 -0.13 -4.50
CA GLY A 70 -11.92 -1.39 -3.95
C GLY A 70 -10.89 -2.04 -4.88
N ILE A 71 -11.16 -2.06 -6.18
CA ILE A 71 -10.24 -2.62 -7.18
C ILE A 71 -8.94 -1.79 -7.27
N VAL A 72 -9.04 -0.46 -7.32
CA VAL A 72 -7.85 0.42 -7.33
C VAL A 72 -7.01 0.21 -6.07
N ALA A 73 -7.65 0.09 -4.91
CA ALA A 73 -6.98 -0.15 -3.65
C ALA A 73 -6.27 -1.53 -3.62
N ILE A 74 -6.89 -2.57 -4.21
CA ILE A 74 -6.26 -3.87 -4.41
C ILE A 74 -5.03 -3.74 -5.32
N CYS A 75 -5.13 -3.04 -6.45
CA CYS A 75 -3.98 -2.79 -7.33
C CYS A 75 -2.85 -2.07 -6.59
N PHE A 76 -3.17 -1.09 -5.74
CA PHE A 76 -2.18 -0.39 -4.92
C PHE A 76 -1.53 -1.31 -3.88
N TYR A 77 -2.31 -2.17 -3.23
CA TYR A 77 -1.80 -3.20 -2.33
C TYR A 77 -0.85 -4.16 -3.06
N LEU A 78 -1.25 -4.67 -4.23
CA LEU A 78 -0.43 -5.55 -5.05
C LEU A 78 0.88 -4.87 -5.50
N ALA A 79 0.80 -3.61 -5.95
CA ALA A 79 1.98 -2.84 -6.32
C ALA A 79 2.93 -2.65 -5.13
N THR A 80 2.38 -2.46 -3.93
CA THR A 80 3.20 -2.30 -2.72
C THR A 80 4.00 -3.56 -2.39
N LEU A 81 3.47 -4.77 -2.67
CA LEU A 81 4.20 -6.03 -2.43
C LEU A 81 5.50 -6.13 -3.23
N PHE A 82 5.54 -5.50 -4.40
CA PHE A 82 6.66 -5.56 -5.34
C PHE A 82 7.25 -4.16 -5.60
N ARG A 83 7.07 -3.25 -4.64
CA ARG A 83 7.45 -1.85 -4.77
C ARG A 83 8.92 -1.67 -5.15
N ASP A 84 9.82 -2.43 -4.57
CA ASP A 84 11.25 -2.39 -4.88
C ASP A 84 11.50 -2.68 -6.37
N ILE A 85 10.90 -3.72 -6.94
CA ILE A 85 11.02 -4.05 -8.37
C ILE A 85 10.43 -2.92 -9.24
N ILE A 86 9.28 -2.39 -8.83
CA ILE A 86 8.61 -1.29 -9.53
C ILE A 86 9.50 -0.03 -9.53
N THR A 87 10.02 0.34 -8.36
CA THR A 87 10.80 1.56 -8.21
C THR A 87 12.18 1.51 -8.84
N ASP A 88 12.73 0.32 -9.04
CA ASP A 88 13.95 0.15 -9.83
C ASP A 88 13.78 0.62 -11.28
N THR A 89 12.57 0.46 -11.82
CA THR A 89 12.24 0.90 -13.18
C THR A 89 11.73 2.35 -13.21
N THR A 90 10.78 2.69 -12.32
CA THR A 90 10.01 3.94 -12.38
C THR A 90 10.63 5.09 -11.59
N ARG A 91 11.52 4.78 -10.65
CA ARG A 91 12.16 5.72 -9.70
C ARG A 91 11.17 6.47 -8.80
N SER A 92 9.90 6.10 -8.81
CA SER A 92 8.85 6.75 -8.03
C SER A 92 7.77 5.75 -7.65
N PHE A 93 6.99 6.09 -6.60
CA PHE A 93 5.84 5.28 -6.19
C PHE A 93 4.73 6.20 -5.66
N PRO A 94 3.47 6.08 -6.14
CA PRO A 94 2.39 6.97 -5.73
C PRO A 94 1.99 6.76 -4.27
N ILE A 95 1.34 7.78 -3.72
CA ILE A 95 0.64 7.71 -2.45
C ILE A 95 -0.83 7.45 -2.74
N LEU A 96 -1.48 6.58 -1.97
CA LEU A 96 -2.92 6.39 -2.04
C LEU A 96 -3.61 7.30 -1.02
N ASN A 97 -4.55 8.15 -1.46
CA ASN A 97 -5.35 8.98 -0.57
C ASN A 97 -6.82 8.57 -0.67
N ILE A 98 -7.38 8.13 0.45
CA ILE A 98 -8.81 7.85 0.62
C ILE A 98 -9.42 9.03 1.36
N TYR A 99 -10.16 9.88 0.65
CA TYR A 99 -10.75 11.08 1.22
C TYR A 99 -12.29 11.04 1.19
N GLY A 100 -12.93 11.90 1.96
CA GLY A 100 -14.38 12.01 2.00
C GLY A 100 -14.90 12.53 3.35
N LYS A 101 -16.20 12.74 3.47
CA LYS A 101 -16.84 13.28 4.67
C LYS A 101 -16.58 12.40 5.90
N LYS A 102 -16.73 12.98 7.09
CA LYS A 102 -16.66 12.21 8.34
C LYS A 102 -17.70 11.08 8.37
N GLY A 103 -17.27 9.90 8.80
CA GLY A 103 -18.17 8.74 8.96
C GLY A 103 -18.41 7.93 7.67
N THR A 104 -17.62 8.16 6.60
CA THR A 104 -17.71 7.35 5.36
C THR A 104 -16.90 6.06 5.37
N GLY A 105 -16.25 5.69 6.48
CA GLY A 105 -15.51 4.43 6.59
C GLY A 105 -14.10 4.43 6.01
N LYS A 106 -13.50 5.60 5.74
CA LYS A 106 -12.15 5.72 5.15
C LYS A 106 -11.06 4.95 5.90
N THR A 107 -11.03 5.12 7.23
CA THR A 107 -10.06 4.44 8.10
C THR A 107 -10.25 2.93 8.04
N GLU A 108 -11.51 2.45 8.06
CA GLU A 108 -11.82 1.02 7.91
C GLU A 108 -11.42 0.48 6.55
N PHE A 109 -11.57 1.27 5.49
CA PHE A 109 -11.11 0.91 4.15
C PHE A 109 -9.59 0.79 4.10
N ALA A 110 -8.85 1.77 4.61
CA ALA A 110 -7.40 1.69 4.71
C ALA A 110 -6.94 0.47 5.54
N LEU A 111 -7.56 0.24 6.69
CA LEU A 111 -7.27 -0.90 7.55
C LEU A 111 -7.53 -2.25 6.86
N SER A 112 -8.45 -2.31 5.90
CA SER A 112 -8.70 -3.52 5.11
C SER A 112 -7.49 -3.93 4.26
N LEU A 113 -6.69 -2.96 3.80
CA LEU A 113 -5.44 -3.22 3.10
C LEU A 113 -4.29 -3.52 4.07
N ILE A 114 -4.19 -2.77 5.16
CA ILE A 114 -3.11 -2.91 6.13
C ILE A 114 -3.14 -4.28 6.84
N ASN A 115 -4.35 -4.79 7.13
CA ASN A 115 -4.52 -6.10 7.77
C ASN A 115 -4.06 -7.30 6.91
N LEU A 116 -3.86 -7.09 5.61
CA LEU A 116 -3.21 -8.08 4.74
C LEU A 116 -1.72 -8.28 5.07
N PHE A 117 -1.08 -7.29 5.70
CA PHE A 117 0.34 -7.33 6.07
C PHE A 117 0.57 -7.62 7.55
N GLN A 118 -0.28 -7.10 8.43
CA GLN A 118 0.00 -7.09 9.86
C GLN A 118 -1.26 -7.20 10.72
N ARG A 119 -1.06 -7.66 11.95
CA ARG A 119 -2.10 -7.70 12.98
C ARG A 119 -2.15 -6.39 13.73
N ASN A 120 -3.37 -6.00 14.16
CA ASN A 120 -3.56 -4.83 15.01
C ASN A 120 -2.75 -3.62 14.51
N PRO A 121 -2.98 -3.18 13.27
CA PRO A 121 -2.23 -2.07 12.69
C PRO A 121 -2.38 -0.81 13.52
N GLU A 122 -1.28 -0.09 13.66
CA GLU A 122 -1.28 1.20 14.32
C GLU A 122 -1.57 2.29 13.29
N VAL A 123 -2.57 3.11 13.60
CA VAL A 123 -2.92 4.29 12.80
C VAL A 123 -2.24 5.52 13.41
N SER A 124 -1.43 6.21 12.62
CA SER A 124 -0.79 7.45 13.04
C SER A 124 -1.59 8.65 12.55
N ASN A 125 -1.98 9.52 13.48
CA ASN A 125 -2.66 10.76 13.13
C ASN A 125 -1.63 11.82 12.72
N LEU A 126 -1.76 12.37 11.51
CA LEU A 126 -0.83 13.36 10.94
C LEU A 126 -0.77 14.66 11.74
N ASP A 127 -1.87 15.07 12.37
CA ASP A 127 -1.90 16.30 13.19
C ASP A 127 -0.99 16.20 14.44
N SER A 128 -0.85 14.99 15.00
CA SER A 128 -0.08 14.75 16.22
C SER A 128 1.29 14.11 15.98
N THR A 129 1.54 13.63 14.76
CA THR A 129 2.78 12.95 14.40
C THR A 129 3.77 13.95 13.83
N THR A 130 4.99 14.00 14.37
CA THR A 130 6.05 14.83 13.78
C THR A 130 6.52 14.22 12.46
N TYR A 131 7.03 15.05 11.53
CA TYR A 131 7.59 14.53 10.28
C TYR A 131 8.78 13.58 10.50
N TYR A 132 9.45 13.67 11.66
CA TYR A 132 10.48 12.72 12.08
C TYR A 132 9.90 11.34 12.37
N ALA A 133 8.85 11.29 13.17
CA ALA A 133 8.16 10.05 13.50
C ALA A 133 7.50 9.41 12.27
N MET A 134 7.06 10.22 11.29
CA MET A 134 6.60 9.71 10.00
C MET A 134 7.73 8.99 9.26
N GLY A 135 8.94 9.59 9.24
CA GLY A 135 10.12 9.00 8.61
C GLY A 135 10.53 7.68 9.25
N ASP A 136 10.57 7.65 10.58
CA ASP A 136 10.91 6.46 11.35
C ASP A 136 9.88 5.34 11.06
N LYS A 137 8.58 5.67 11.04
CA LYS A 137 7.52 4.70 10.75
C LYS A 137 7.59 4.16 9.31
N CYS A 138 7.93 4.99 8.33
CA CYS A 138 8.13 4.55 6.96
C CYS A 138 9.38 3.66 6.79
N ALA A 139 10.39 3.84 7.65
CA ALA A 139 11.63 3.07 7.63
C ALA A 139 11.52 1.69 8.32
N GLU A 140 10.46 1.48 9.12
CA GLU A 140 10.26 0.21 9.82
C GLU A 140 9.94 -0.96 8.87
N VAL A 141 9.48 -0.67 7.67
CA VAL A 141 8.98 -1.70 6.74
C VAL A 141 9.40 -1.44 5.30
N SER A 142 9.61 -2.53 4.54
CA SER A 142 9.81 -2.51 3.09
C SER A 142 8.72 -3.32 2.40
N ASN A 143 8.26 -2.85 1.24
CA ASN A 143 7.20 -3.52 0.45
C ASN A 143 5.90 -3.77 1.24
N MET A 144 5.60 -2.92 2.20
CA MET A 144 4.40 -2.98 3.04
C MET A 144 3.71 -1.62 3.12
N LEU A 145 2.46 -1.60 3.58
CA LEU A 145 1.68 -0.36 3.70
C LEU A 145 1.86 0.29 5.08
N VAL A 146 2.05 1.60 5.06
CA VAL A 146 1.98 2.48 6.23
C VAL A 146 0.78 3.40 6.10
N HIS A 147 0.01 3.55 7.17
CA HIS A 147 -1.20 4.36 7.19
C HIS A 147 -1.02 5.61 8.06
N PHE A 148 -1.34 6.76 7.47
CA PHE A 148 -1.47 8.03 8.16
C PHE A 148 -2.89 8.57 8.03
N ASP A 149 -3.53 8.86 9.14
CA ASP A 149 -4.89 9.37 9.20
C ASP A 149 -4.93 10.89 9.43
N GLU A 150 -6.09 11.50 9.20
CA GLU A 150 -6.35 12.94 9.39
C GLU A 150 -5.48 13.84 8.52
N TYR A 151 -5.34 13.49 7.23
CA TYR A 151 -4.74 14.41 6.27
C TYR A 151 -5.59 15.70 6.17
N LYS A 152 -4.91 16.86 6.23
CA LYS A 152 -5.48 18.20 6.08
C LYS A 152 -4.57 19.09 5.24
N ASN A 153 -5.14 20.02 4.49
CA ASN A 153 -4.37 21.00 3.73
C ASN A 153 -3.62 22.02 4.62
N SER A 154 -3.94 22.08 5.90
CA SER A 154 -3.27 22.92 6.90
C SER A 154 -2.01 22.30 7.51
N LEU A 155 -1.61 21.09 7.08
CA LEU A 155 -0.36 20.46 7.52
C LEU A 155 0.86 21.35 7.26
N SER A 156 1.86 21.27 8.15
CA SER A 156 3.06 22.07 8.01
C SER A 156 3.81 21.75 6.72
N LYS A 157 4.53 22.75 6.18
CA LYS A 157 5.37 22.58 4.99
C LYS A 157 6.30 21.37 5.09
N LYS A 158 6.85 21.09 6.29
CA LYS A 158 7.74 19.94 6.51
C LYS A 158 7.04 18.60 6.28
N HIS A 159 5.77 18.48 6.69
CA HIS A 159 4.97 17.28 6.43
C HIS A 159 4.70 17.13 4.93
N ILE A 160 4.30 18.21 4.26
CA ILE A 160 4.03 18.21 2.82
C ILE A 160 5.30 17.87 2.03
N ASP A 161 6.44 18.46 2.37
CA ASP A 161 7.71 18.18 1.69
C ASP A 161 8.17 16.72 1.93
N PHE A 162 7.94 16.18 3.12
CA PHE A 162 8.20 14.76 3.40
C PHE A 162 7.29 13.84 2.56
N LEU A 163 5.99 14.13 2.48
CA LEU A 163 5.06 13.36 1.64
C LEU A 163 5.47 13.41 0.15
N LYS A 164 5.93 14.57 -0.34
CA LYS A 164 6.48 14.65 -1.71
C LYS A 164 7.73 13.80 -1.88
N GLY A 165 8.59 13.76 -0.87
CA GLY A 165 9.80 12.94 -0.86
C GLY A 165 9.51 11.44 -0.90
N ILE A 166 8.44 10.97 -0.24
CA ILE A 166 8.00 9.56 -0.28
C ILE A 166 7.80 9.08 -1.72
N TYR A 167 7.17 9.90 -2.57
CA TYR A 167 6.96 9.57 -3.97
C TYR A 167 8.26 9.30 -4.72
N ASP A 168 9.29 10.08 -4.46
CA ASP A 168 10.60 9.98 -5.11
C ASP A 168 11.55 9.01 -4.37
N ASN A 169 11.03 8.13 -3.51
CA ASN A 169 11.77 7.20 -2.64
C ASN A 169 12.80 7.92 -1.73
N ALA A 170 12.68 9.23 -1.64
CA ALA A 170 13.53 10.04 -0.80
C ALA A 170 13.03 9.99 0.64
N GLY A 171 13.76 9.29 1.45
CA GLY A 171 13.58 9.34 2.89
C GLY A 171 14.27 10.56 3.51
N ARG A 172 14.55 10.46 4.78
CA ARG A 172 15.20 11.50 5.56
C ARG A 172 16.70 11.36 5.49
N SER A 173 17.43 12.46 5.25
CA SER A 173 18.86 12.52 5.50
C SER A 173 19.14 13.29 6.81
N LYS A 174 19.85 12.68 7.75
CA LYS A 174 20.33 13.29 8.98
C LYS A 174 21.87 13.30 8.95
N ARG A 175 22.47 14.41 9.34
CA ARG A 175 23.90 14.38 9.70
C ARG A 175 24.02 13.75 11.08
N SER A 176 24.96 12.82 11.25
CA SER A 176 25.31 12.30 12.57
C SER A 176 25.75 13.46 13.47
N ALA A 177 25.62 13.28 14.79
CA ALA A 177 25.97 14.32 15.78
C ALA A 177 27.44 14.73 15.72
N ASP A 178 28.31 13.87 15.19
CA ASP A 178 29.73 14.08 14.95
C ASP A 178 30.06 14.69 13.58
N GLY A 179 29.04 14.89 12.72
CA GLY A 179 29.19 15.57 11.43
C GLY A 179 29.81 14.74 10.30
N GLU A 180 30.30 13.53 10.58
CA GLU A 180 31.08 12.72 9.63
C GLU A 180 30.27 11.80 8.75
N ARG A 181 29.02 11.46 9.12
CA ARG A 181 28.15 10.56 8.35
C ARG A 181 26.80 11.19 8.06
N ARG A 182 26.34 11.04 6.81
CA ARG A 182 24.94 11.25 6.45
C ARG A 182 24.22 9.92 6.62
N GLU A 183 23.33 9.85 7.58
CA GLU A 183 22.35 8.78 7.67
C GLU A 183 21.17 9.16 6.77
N SER A 184 20.97 8.44 5.69
CA SER A 184 19.78 8.55 4.87
C SER A 184 18.87 7.37 5.20
N THR A 185 17.65 7.66 5.61
CA THR A 185 16.62 6.65 5.80
C THR A 185 15.81 6.59 4.52
N ASN A 186 15.90 5.50 3.79
CA ASN A 186 15.09 5.31 2.59
C ASN A 186 13.63 5.05 2.97
N VAL A 187 12.71 5.41 2.08
CA VAL A 187 11.30 5.05 2.18
C VAL A 187 11.02 3.95 1.18
N ASP A 188 10.86 2.72 1.66
CA ASP A 188 10.62 1.54 0.85
C ASP A 188 9.22 0.95 1.07
N CYS A 189 8.32 1.71 1.70
CA CYS A 189 6.93 1.36 1.96
C CYS A 189 5.95 2.06 1.00
N GLY A 190 4.77 1.46 0.79
CA GLY A 190 3.62 2.16 0.24
C GLY A 190 2.91 2.98 1.34
N VAL A 191 2.40 4.15 1.00
CA VAL A 191 1.73 5.03 1.97
C VAL A 191 0.26 5.21 1.61
N VAL A 192 -0.61 4.98 2.59
CA VAL A 192 -2.04 5.28 2.53
C VAL A 192 -2.33 6.48 3.43
N LEU A 193 -2.93 7.51 2.86
CA LEU A 193 -3.47 8.65 3.59
C LEU A 193 -4.98 8.52 3.71
N THR A 194 -5.54 8.86 4.86
CA THR A 194 -6.98 9.06 5.03
C THR A 194 -7.24 10.46 5.56
N GLY A 195 -8.36 11.06 5.16
CA GLY A 195 -8.69 12.42 5.61
C GLY A 195 -10.01 12.91 5.02
N GLN A 196 -10.40 14.12 5.39
CA GLN A 196 -11.62 14.73 4.84
C GLN A 196 -11.32 15.56 3.58
N GLU A 197 -10.05 15.84 3.32
CA GLU A 197 -9.59 16.74 2.27
C GLU A 197 -8.70 16.01 1.27
N MET A 198 -8.79 16.42 0.01
CA MET A 198 -7.76 16.14 -0.98
C MET A 198 -6.53 17.02 -0.74
N PRO A 199 -5.31 16.60 -1.08
CA PRO A 199 -4.10 17.43 -0.99
C PRO A 199 -4.11 18.56 -2.04
N THR A 200 -5.09 19.42 -1.94
CA THR A 200 -5.37 20.51 -2.86
C THR A 200 -4.51 21.76 -2.60
N ALA A 201 -3.90 21.91 -1.44
CA ALA A 201 -3.08 23.08 -1.13
C ALA A 201 -1.70 23.07 -1.83
N ASP A 202 -1.20 21.91 -2.23
CA ASP A 202 0.11 21.77 -2.90
C ASP A 202 -0.04 20.97 -4.20
N ILE A 203 0.10 21.65 -5.35
CA ILE A 203 -0.03 21.04 -6.69
C ILE A 203 1.01 19.96 -6.91
N ALA A 204 2.21 20.11 -6.35
CA ALA A 204 3.25 19.13 -6.51
C ALA A 204 2.95 17.84 -5.73
N LEU A 205 2.36 17.92 -4.54
CA LEU A 205 1.86 16.76 -3.82
C LEU A 205 0.67 16.14 -4.55
N PHE A 206 -0.25 16.97 -5.05
CA PHE A 206 -1.43 16.51 -5.77
C PHE A 206 -1.09 15.56 -6.93
N SER A 207 -0.09 15.89 -7.75
CA SER A 207 0.32 15.04 -8.86
C SER A 207 0.97 13.70 -8.46
N ARG A 208 1.28 13.51 -7.19
CA ARG A 208 1.96 12.32 -6.64
C ARG A 208 1.00 11.33 -5.98
N VAL A 209 -0.29 11.63 -6.03
CA VAL A 209 -1.31 10.90 -5.25
C VAL A 209 -2.36 10.31 -6.18
N ILE A 210 -2.78 9.09 -5.89
CA ILE A 210 -3.98 8.47 -6.43
C ILE A 210 -5.12 8.75 -5.45
N PHE A 211 -6.24 9.29 -5.94
CA PHE A 211 -7.37 9.70 -5.12
C PHE A 211 -8.52 8.71 -5.21
N LEU A 212 -9.02 8.30 -4.05
CA LEU A 212 -10.24 7.52 -3.92
C LEU A 212 -11.23 8.30 -3.05
N GLU A 213 -12.36 8.67 -3.61
CA GLU A 213 -13.41 9.34 -2.88
C GLU A 213 -14.31 8.33 -2.17
N SER A 214 -14.34 8.38 -0.85
CA SER A 214 -15.25 7.56 -0.03
C SER A 214 -16.54 8.32 0.20
N GLN A 215 -17.60 7.88 -0.46
CA GLN A 215 -18.93 8.46 -0.33
C GLN A 215 -19.74 7.71 0.75
N ARG A 216 -20.60 8.43 1.44
CA ARG A 216 -21.53 7.81 2.38
C ARG A 216 -22.73 7.27 1.59
N SER A 217 -22.97 5.98 1.64
CA SER A 217 -24.22 5.37 1.26
C SER A 217 -25.00 4.96 2.52
N GLU A 218 -26.33 5.13 2.50
CA GLU A 218 -27.18 4.43 3.44
C GLU A 218 -27.11 2.94 3.08
N ARG A 219 -26.59 2.15 3.98
CA ARG A 219 -26.42 0.71 3.75
C ARG A 219 -27.78 0.02 3.84
N THR A 220 -28.08 -0.77 2.83
CA THR A 220 -29.18 -1.74 2.89
C THR A 220 -28.85 -2.83 3.93
N LYS A 221 -29.84 -3.64 4.27
CA LYS A 221 -29.61 -4.79 5.17
C LYS A 221 -28.59 -5.76 4.56
N GLU A 222 -28.67 -6.02 3.27
CA GLU A 222 -27.77 -6.90 2.55
C GLU A 222 -26.32 -6.37 2.58
N GLU A 223 -26.10 -5.08 2.32
CA GLU A 223 -24.78 -4.45 2.42
C GLU A 223 -24.21 -4.47 3.84
N THR A 224 -25.08 -4.37 4.84
CA THR A 224 -24.71 -4.50 6.25
C THR A 224 -24.24 -5.91 6.56
N ASP A 225 -24.93 -6.93 6.08
CA ASP A 225 -24.56 -8.33 6.28
C ASP A 225 -23.24 -8.66 5.55
N LYS A 226 -23.06 -8.17 4.33
CA LYS A 226 -21.77 -8.26 3.59
C LYS A 226 -20.64 -7.60 4.35
N TYR A 227 -20.85 -6.40 4.86
CA TYR A 227 -19.87 -5.69 5.67
C TYR A 227 -19.48 -6.48 6.93
N GLN A 228 -20.45 -7.05 7.63
CA GLN A 228 -20.16 -7.89 8.80
C GLN A 228 -19.36 -9.15 8.44
N THR A 229 -19.67 -9.76 7.30
CA THR A 229 -18.92 -10.92 6.78
C THR A 229 -17.49 -10.53 6.47
N PHE A 230 -17.29 -9.43 5.76
CA PHE A 230 -15.98 -8.89 5.45
C PHE A 230 -15.15 -8.57 6.71
N MET A 231 -15.79 -7.93 7.71
CA MET A 231 -15.14 -7.62 8.98
C MET A 231 -14.67 -8.87 9.73
N LYS A 232 -15.43 -9.98 9.65
CA LYS A 232 -14.99 -11.27 10.21
C LYS A 232 -13.73 -11.77 9.52
N LEU A 233 -13.67 -11.73 8.18
CA LEU A 233 -12.48 -12.15 7.42
C LEU A 233 -11.28 -11.26 7.73
N ARG A 234 -11.46 -9.95 7.72
CA ARG A 234 -10.40 -8.99 8.06
C ARG A 234 -9.84 -9.23 9.47
N ASN A 235 -10.70 -9.49 10.46
CA ASN A 235 -10.29 -9.73 11.84
C ASN A 235 -9.58 -11.09 12.03
N MET A 236 -9.63 -11.98 11.05
CA MET A 236 -8.80 -13.19 11.01
C MET A 236 -7.33 -12.88 10.68
N CYS A 237 -7.00 -11.64 10.35
CA CYS A 237 -5.67 -11.20 9.90
C CYS A 237 -5.19 -12.00 8.69
N PRO A 238 -5.75 -11.74 7.49
CA PRO A 238 -5.59 -12.57 6.29
C PRO A 238 -4.19 -12.41 5.65
N THR A 239 -3.14 -12.43 6.46
CA THR A 239 -1.75 -12.33 6.01
C THR A 239 -1.30 -13.49 5.13
N ASN A 240 -2.05 -14.61 5.14
CA ASN A 240 -1.83 -15.72 4.20
C ASN A 240 -2.00 -15.27 2.74
N ILE A 241 -2.85 -14.29 2.45
CA ILE A 241 -3.03 -13.73 1.09
C ILE A 241 -1.71 -13.11 0.61
N THR A 242 -1.11 -12.23 1.43
CA THR A 242 0.20 -11.63 1.13
C THR A 242 1.27 -12.69 0.92
N VAL A 243 1.33 -13.68 1.81
CA VAL A 243 2.29 -14.79 1.72
C VAL A 243 2.12 -15.58 0.42
N CYS A 244 0.88 -15.84 0.02
CA CYS A 244 0.59 -16.55 -1.22
C CYS A 244 1.06 -15.73 -2.44
N LEU A 245 0.70 -14.46 -2.51
CA LEU A 245 1.06 -13.57 -3.62
C LEU A 245 2.57 -13.33 -3.74
N MET A 246 3.31 -13.30 -2.63
CA MET A 246 4.77 -13.16 -2.65
C MET A 246 5.50 -14.33 -3.33
N ARG A 247 4.86 -15.48 -3.52
CA ARG A 247 5.42 -16.62 -4.27
C ARG A 247 5.66 -16.28 -5.73
N TYR A 248 4.94 -15.31 -6.27
CA TYR A 248 5.06 -14.88 -7.66
C TYR A 248 6.16 -13.85 -7.90
N ARG A 249 7.00 -13.54 -6.91
CA ARG A 249 8.00 -12.47 -6.99
C ARG A 249 8.95 -12.61 -8.18
N ASP A 250 9.49 -13.79 -8.41
CA ASP A 250 10.44 -14.02 -9.51
C ASP A 250 9.76 -13.85 -10.87
N ASN A 251 8.53 -14.38 -10.99
CA ASN A 251 7.72 -14.21 -12.19
C ASN A 251 7.35 -12.73 -12.41
N PHE A 252 6.98 -12.04 -11.35
CA PHE A 252 6.69 -10.60 -11.39
C PHE A 252 7.90 -9.81 -11.88
N ASN A 253 9.08 -10.06 -11.33
CA ASN A 253 10.31 -9.40 -11.73
C ASN A 253 10.63 -9.64 -13.22
N ALA A 254 10.43 -10.84 -13.72
CA ALA A 254 10.66 -11.18 -15.13
C ALA A 254 9.64 -10.51 -16.06
N GLY A 255 8.38 -10.35 -15.63
CA GLY A 255 7.29 -9.84 -16.46
C GLY A 255 7.04 -8.33 -16.37
N TRP A 256 7.48 -7.70 -15.28
CA TRP A 256 7.12 -6.34 -14.91
C TRP A 256 7.37 -5.30 -16.01
N PHE A 257 8.56 -5.27 -16.59
CA PHE A 257 8.92 -4.26 -17.57
C PHE A 257 8.04 -4.29 -18.83
N ASN A 258 7.65 -5.49 -19.28
CA ASN A 258 6.76 -5.66 -20.42
C ASN A 258 5.32 -5.22 -20.08
N ALA A 259 4.83 -5.60 -18.89
CA ALA A 259 3.53 -5.15 -18.41
C ALA A 259 3.47 -3.62 -18.25
N TRP A 260 4.55 -3.02 -17.76
CA TRP A 260 4.70 -1.56 -17.64
C TRP A 260 4.61 -0.85 -18.99
N LYS A 261 5.36 -1.32 -20.00
CA LYS A 261 5.29 -0.77 -21.37
C LYS A 261 3.91 -0.90 -21.98
N ARG A 262 3.26 -2.05 -21.78
CA ARG A 262 1.90 -2.30 -22.27
C ARG A 262 0.93 -1.30 -21.65
N ALA A 263 0.86 -1.21 -20.33
CA ALA A 263 -0.05 -0.33 -19.62
C ALA A 263 0.15 1.15 -19.99
N LEU A 264 1.41 1.60 -20.09
CA LEU A 264 1.72 2.96 -20.56
C LEU A 264 1.22 3.22 -21.97
N GLY A 265 1.40 2.27 -22.89
CA GLY A 265 0.95 2.39 -24.28
C GLY A 265 -0.58 2.48 -24.36
N GLU A 266 -1.29 1.62 -23.64
CA GLU A 266 -2.76 1.60 -23.61
C GLU A 266 -3.31 2.91 -23.00
N ILE A 267 -2.83 3.34 -21.84
CA ILE A 267 -3.28 4.60 -21.23
C ILE A 267 -3.01 5.81 -22.13
N LYS A 268 -1.82 5.90 -22.74
CA LYS A 268 -1.48 7.01 -23.66
C LYS A 268 -2.31 7.02 -24.94
N SER A 269 -2.88 5.91 -25.35
CA SER A 269 -3.79 5.85 -26.51
C SER A 269 -5.20 6.33 -26.20
N GLU A 270 -5.62 6.34 -24.92
CA GLU A 270 -6.99 6.64 -24.51
C GLU A 270 -7.17 8.01 -23.86
N VAL A 271 -6.08 8.66 -23.48
CA VAL A 271 -6.12 9.99 -22.86
C VAL A 271 -5.23 10.98 -23.62
N ASP A 272 -5.70 12.21 -23.77
CA ASP A 272 -4.87 13.29 -24.33
C ASP A 272 -3.79 13.68 -23.28
N TYR A 273 -2.61 13.11 -23.44
CA TYR A 273 -1.50 13.34 -22.52
C TYR A 273 -0.71 14.64 -22.80
N SER A 274 -1.03 15.37 -23.85
CA SER A 274 -0.36 16.63 -24.20
C SER A 274 -0.58 17.73 -23.14
N THR A 275 -1.70 17.65 -22.44
CA THR A 275 -2.12 18.62 -21.41
C THR A 275 -2.00 18.07 -19.98
N ILE A 276 -1.66 16.78 -19.82
CA ILE A 276 -1.67 16.07 -18.55
C ILE A 276 -0.23 15.85 -18.11
N GLY A 277 0.08 16.13 -16.85
CA GLY A 277 1.39 15.83 -16.30
C GLY A 277 1.69 14.33 -16.32
N GLU A 278 2.87 13.95 -16.81
CA GLU A 278 3.30 12.53 -16.92
C GLU A 278 3.16 11.71 -15.63
N ARG A 279 3.20 12.37 -14.47
CA ARG A 279 3.03 11.70 -13.18
C ARG A 279 1.67 11.03 -13.01
N PHE A 280 0.60 11.67 -13.47
CA PHE A 280 -0.74 11.07 -13.40
C PHE A 280 -0.78 9.78 -14.22
N ILE A 281 -0.27 9.82 -15.45
CA ILE A 281 -0.20 8.67 -16.33
C ILE A 281 0.63 7.56 -15.69
N ASN A 282 1.82 7.87 -15.20
CA ASN A 282 2.70 6.91 -14.58
C ASN A 282 2.09 6.26 -13.33
N ASN A 283 1.41 7.03 -12.47
CA ASN A 283 0.78 6.49 -11.28
C ASN A 283 -0.28 5.43 -11.63
N TRP A 284 -1.15 5.71 -12.60
CA TRP A 284 -2.21 4.79 -12.99
C TRP A 284 -1.70 3.63 -13.85
N ALA A 285 -0.74 3.88 -14.73
CA ALA A 285 -0.07 2.82 -15.47
C ALA A 285 0.64 1.82 -14.55
N MET A 286 1.17 2.27 -13.43
CA MET A 286 1.80 1.42 -12.42
C MET A 286 0.79 0.46 -11.78
N MET A 287 -0.42 0.95 -11.46
CA MET A 287 -1.50 0.10 -10.92
C MET A 287 -1.94 -0.94 -11.95
N LEU A 288 -2.20 -0.50 -13.17
CA LEU A 288 -2.64 -1.37 -14.26
C LEU A 288 -1.58 -2.41 -14.64
N ALA A 289 -0.33 -2.00 -14.78
CA ALA A 289 0.80 -2.89 -15.08
C ALA A 289 1.01 -3.96 -14.02
N THR A 290 0.86 -3.59 -12.74
CA THR A 290 0.95 -4.53 -11.63
C THR A 290 -0.12 -5.61 -11.75
N TYR A 291 -1.35 -5.21 -12.04
CA TYR A 291 -2.43 -6.16 -12.23
C TYR A 291 -2.18 -7.07 -13.43
N TYR A 292 -1.82 -6.53 -14.59
CA TYR A 292 -1.51 -7.32 -15.78
C TYR A 292 -0.40 -8.35 -15.54
N CYS A 293 0.66 -7.92 -14.87
CA CYS A 293 1.79 -8.80 -14.57
C CYS A 293 1.38 -9.98 -13.69
N LEU A 294 0.56 -9.73 -12.66
CA LEU A 294 0.12 -10.77 -11.74
C LEU A 294 -1.02 -11.60 -12.29
N HIS A 295 -2.01 -11.01 -12.97
CA HIS A 295 -3.17 -11.72 -13.48
C HIS A 295 -2.81 -12.85 -14.43
N SER A 296 -1.71 -12.70 -15.19
CA SER A 296 -1.22 -13.74 -16.08
C SER A 296 -0.62 -14.97 -15.38
N ILE A 297 -0.35 -14.89 -14.08
CA ILE A 297 0.39 -15.92 -13.31
C ILE A 297 -0.27 -16.30 -11.98
N ALA A 298 -1.19 -15.51 -11.47
CA ALA A 298 -1.81 -15.69 -10.16
C ALA A 298 -3.31 -15.97 -10.29
N GLU A 299 -3.73 -17.15 -9.85
CA GLU A 299 -5.15 -17.55 -9.85
C GLU A 299 -5.99 -16.84 -8.77
N GLU A 300 -5.32 -16.15 -7.85
CA GLU A 300 -5.95 -15.47 -6.71
C GLU A 300 -6.67 -14.17 -7.10
N LEU A 301 -6.49 -13.66 -8.32
CA LEU A 301 -7.05 -12.39 -8.77
C LEU A 301 -8.39 -12.59 -9.49
N PRO A 302 -9.51 -12.09 -8.94
CA PRO A 302 -10.85 -12.43 -9.43
C PRO A 302 -11.35 -11.56 -10.59
N PHE A 303 -10.70 -10.43 -10.87
CA PHE A 303 -11.19 -9.45 -11.86
C PHE A 303 -10.54 -9.69 -13.23
N SER A 304 -11.26 -9.40 -14.32
CA SER A 304 -10.68 -9.44 -15.65
C SER A 304 -9.72 -8.27 -15.90
N GLU A 305 -8.74 -8.46 -16.76
CA GLU A 305 -7.82 -7.38 -17.18
C GLU A 305 -8.59 -6.18 -17.73
N LYS A 306 -9.65 -6.44 -18.52
CA LYS A 306 -10.48 -5.39 -19.11
C LYS A 306 -11.19 -4.56 -18.04
N GLU A 307 -11.78 -5.20 -17.04
CA GLU A 307 -12.46 -4.52 -15.93
C GLU A 307 -11.50 -3.60 -15.18
N VAL A 308 -10.31 -4.10 -14.83
CA VAL A 308 -9.31 -3.30 -14.13
C VAL A 308 -8.77 -2.18 -15.02
N HIS A 309 -8.59 -2.43 -16.30
CA HIS A 309 -8.20 -1.41 -17.28
C HIS A 309 -9.22 -0.26 -17.31
N ASP A 310 -10.51 -0.57 -17.52
CA ASP A 310 -11.56 0.42 -17.64
C ASP A 310 -11.66 1.27 -16.35
N ILE A 311 -11.55 0.64 -15.18
CA ILE A 311 -11.53 1.30 -13.87
C ILE A 311 -10.30 2.21 -13.71
N CYS A 312 -9.12 1.77 -14.14
CA CYS A 312 -7.91 2.59 -14.08
C CYS A 312 -8.00 3.82 -14.99
N ILE A 313 -8.58 3.68 -16.19
CA ILE A 313 -8.79 4.79 -17.11
C ILE A 313 -9.78 5.82 -16.52
N GLU A 314 -10.91 5.37 -15.97
CA GLU A 314 -11.88 6.28 -15.34
C GLU A 314 -11.30 6.96 -14.09
N GLY A 315 -10.54 6.23 -13.28
CA GLY A 315 -9.85 6.80 -12.13
C GLY A 315 -8.81 7.86 -12.52
N LEU A 316 -8.05 7.62 -13.59
CA LEU A 316 -7.12 8.61 -14.16
C LEU A 316 -7.88 9.86 -14.63
N LYS A 317 -8.95 9.70 -15.42
CA LYS A 317 -9.79 10.82 -15.87
C LYS A 317 -10.35 11.62 -14.71
N TYR A 318 -10.81 10.96 -13.66
CA TYR A 318 -11.25 11.62 -12.44
C TYR A 318 -10.14 12.43 -11.77
N ASN A 319 -8.95 11.87 -11.62
CA ASN A 319 -7.80 12.59 -11.02
C ASN A 319 -7.40 13.82 -11.87
N ILE A 320 -7.46 13.72 -13.20
CA ILE A 320 -7.22 14.83 -14.12
C ILE A 320 -8.29 15.91 -14.00
N HIS A 321 -9.57 15.51 -13.97
CA HIS A 321 -10.68 16.45 -13.79
C HIS A 321 -10.51 17.25 -12.49
N CYS A 322 -10.17 16.58 -11.39
CA CYS A 322 -9.91 17.25 -10.12
C CYS A 322 -8.71 18.23 -10.20
N ALA A 323 -7.68 17.91 -10.99
CA ALA A 323 -6.54 18.81 -11.20
C ALA A 323 -6.93 20.07 -12.01
N THR A 324 -7.71 19.91 -13.09
CA THR A 324 -8.10 21.00 -14.00
C THR A 324 -9.17 21.91 -13.39
N ALA A 325 -10.09 21.39 -12.60
CA ALA A 325 -11.11 22.19 -11.90
C ALA A 325 -10.52 23.21 -10.91
N ARG A 326 -9.24 23.08 -10.54
CA ARG A 326 -8.50 23.97 -9.63
C ARG A 326 -7.77 25.11 -10.31
N THR A 327 -7.44 24.92 -11.58
CA THR A 327 -6.72 25.95 -12.38
C THR A 327 -7.67 27.01 -12.95
N ARG A 328 -8.96 26.83 -12.75
CA ARG A 328 -10.02 27.81 -13.05
C ARG A 328 -10.52 28.47 -11.74
#